data_a8fd6dd47b7f75f90e8be21c166a919c
#
_entry.id   a8fd6dd47b7f75f90e8be21c166a919c
#
_cell.length_a   1.000
_cell.length_b   1.000
_cell.length_c   1.000
_cell.angle_alpha   90.00
_cell.angle_beta   90.00
_cell.angle_gamma   90.00
#
_symmetry.space_group_name_H-M   'P 1'
#
loop_
_entity.id
_entity.type
_entity.pdbx_description
1 polymer ?
#
loop_
_entity_poly.entity_id
_entity_poly.type
_entity_poly.pdbx_seq_one_letter_code
_entity_poly.pdbx_strand_id
1 'polypeptide(L)'
;VGVIRKPWPGTKMRRGTRARQVLIDTFRQMIPARRAAPGPDFFSQMCVATDQDGTGWSAEEIADHFNFLLMAAHDTTAASLSKVVWALAAYPDWQVRVRDEVAALGGGPLDDAALASMEVTDRVFREALRLLPPVPFIPRQAVRDFEWEGRTYPAGTYVSALPGPVMRDPAFW
;
A
#
# COMPACT_ATOMS: atom_id res chain seq x y z
N VAL A 1 10.82 -2.71 24.08
CA VAL A 1 12.03 -3.20 23.39
C VAL A 1 12.52 -2.07 22.51
N GLY A 2 13.64 -1.42 22.91
CA GLY A 2 14.21 -0.29 22.18
C GLY A 2 14.72 -0.73 20.81
N VAL A 3 14.19 -0.12 19.75
CA VAL A 3 14.71 -0.33 18.40
C VAL A 3 15.97 0.52 18.26
N ILE A 4 17.13 -0.13 18.13
CA ILE A 4 18.39 0.56 17.85
C ILE A 4 18.31 1.12 16.41
N ARG A 5 18.12 2.43 16.29
CA ARG A 5 18.03 3.14 15.00
C ARG A 5 19.41 3.57 14.46
N LYS A 6 20.48 2.94 14.89
CA LYS A 6 21.84 3.17 14.39
C LYS A 6 22.32 1.97 13.56
N PRO A 7 22.95 2.21 12.39
CA PRO A 7 23.38 1.13 11.48
C PRO A 7 24.71 0.49 11.92
N TRP A 8 24.81 0.10 13.19
CA TRP A 8 26.00 -0.57 13.72
C TRP A 8 26.14 -1.99 13.17
N PRO A 9 27.34 -2.56 13.15
CA PRO A 9 27.58 -3.95 12.77
C PRO A 9 26.66 -4.90 13.52
N GLY A 10 26.04 -5.85 12.79
CA GLY A 10 25.13 -6.86 13.37
C GLY A 10 23.69 -6.41 13.59
N THR A 11 23.37 -5.11 13.48
CA THR A 11 22.01 -4.62 13.72
C THR A 11 21.07 -4.85 12.52
N LYS A 12 19.77 -5.03 12.80
CA LYS A 12 18.73 -5.08 11.75
C LYS A 12 18.72 -3.80 10.91
N MET A 13 18.99 -2.65 11.54
CA MET A 13 19.07 -1.37 10.84
C MET A 13 20.15 -1.36 9.76
N ARG A 14 21.37 -1.84 10.07
CA ARG A 14 22.44 -1.94 9.06
C ARG A 14 22.08 -2.88 7.91
N ARG A 15 21.46 -4.02 8.23
CA ARG A 15 20.97 -4.96 7.19
C ARG A 15 19.93 -4.31 6.28
N GLY A 16 18.95 -3.61 6.87
CA GLY A 16 17.93 -2.89 6.12
C GLY A 16 18.49 -1.77 5.25
N THR A 17 19.40 -0.95 5.79
CA THR A 17 20.06 0.11 5.01
C THR A 17 20.86 -0.46 3.83
N ARG A 18 21.56 -1.60 4.04
CA ARG A 18 22.30 -2.26 2.97
C ARG A 18 21.37 -2.82 1.89
N ALA A 19 20.28 -3.48 2.29
CA ALA A 19 19.28 -3.99 1.36
C ALA A 19 18.63 -2.86 0.55
N ARG A 20 18.27 -1.74 1.20
CA ARG A 20 17.78 -0.53 0.50
C ARG A 20 18.78 -0.04 -0.54
N GLN A 21 20.08 0.03 -0.19
CA GLN A 21 21.10 0.50 -1.14
C GLN A 21 21.19 -0.40 -2.36
N VAL A 22 21.15 -1.73 -2.18
CA VAL A 22 21.14 -2.68 -3.29
C VAL A 22 19.97 -2.43 -4.24
N LEU A 23 18.76 -2.21 -3.70
CA LEU A 23 17.57 -1.90 -4.51
C LEU A 23 17.74 -0.58 -5.27
N ILE A 24 18.18 0.48 -4.60
CA ILE A 24 18.41 1.80 -5.21
C ILE A 24 19.41 1.69 -6.36
N ASP A 25 20.53 1.02 -6.14
CA ASP A 25 21.57 0.85 -7.16
C ASP A 25 21.05 0.02 -8.36
N THR A 26 20.24 -1.01 -8.08
CA THR A 26 19.61 -1.82 -9.14
C THR A 26 18.66 -0.96 -9.98
N PHE A 27 17.79 -0.18 -9.36
CA PHE A 27 16.87 0.69 -10.11
C PHE A 27 17.62 1.74 -10.93
N ARG A 28 18.62 2.40 -10.35
CA ARG A 28 19.44 3.38 -11.07
C ARG A 28 20.11 2.79 -12.32
N GLN A 29 20.59 1.56 -12.25
CA GLN A 29 21.17 0.87 -13.40
C GLN A 29 20.16 0.57 -14.51
N MET A 30 18.89 0.35 -14.15
CA MET A 30 17.81 0.02 -15.10
C MET A 30 17.25 1.26 -15.81
N ILE A 31 17.26 2.44 -15.17
CA ILE A 31 16.61 3.67 -15.67
C ILE A 31 17.04 4.07 -17.08
N PRO A 32 18.34 4.09 -17.45
CA PRO A 32 18.75 4.50 -18.79
C PRO A 32 18.14 3.65 -19.90
N ALA A 33 18.12 2.32 -19.70
CA ALA A 33 17.52 1.40 -20.68
C ALA A 33 15.99 1.58 -20.78
N ARG A 34 15.31 1.81 -19.65
CA ARG A 34 13.87 2.06 -19.61
C ARG A 34 13.47 3.39 -20.21
N ARG A 35 14.31 4.41 -20.11
CA ARG A 35 14.11 5.69 -20.81
C ARG A 35 14.30 5.58 -22.32
N ALA A 36 15.28 4.79 -22.77
CA ALA A 36 15.54 4.58 -24.20
C ALA A 36 14.46 3.73 -24.89
N ALA A 37 13.91 2.75 -24.19
CA ALA A 37 12.87 1.86 -24.70
C ALA A 37 11.86 1.53 -23.57
N PRO A 38 10.90 2.44 -23.31
CA PRO A 38 9.94 2.25 -22.23
C PRO A 38 8.96 1.13 -22.55
N GLY A 39 8.81 0.18 -21.62
CA GLY A 39 7.80 -0.86 -21.66
C GLY A 39 6.44 -0.40 -21.10
N PRO A 40 5.43 -1.26 -21.12
CA PRO A 40 4.11 -0.96 -20.55
C PRO A 40 4.07 -1.04 -19.01
N ASP A 41 5.14 -1.50 -18.38
CA ASP A 41 5.21 -1.65 -16.94
C ASP A 41 5.33 -0.29 -16.21
N PHE A 42 4.87 -0.26 -14.95
CA PHE A 42 4.83 0.96 -14.15
C PHE A 42 6.20 1.62 -13.97
N PHE A 43 7.27 0.84 -13.81
CA PHE A 43 8.62 1.39 -13.66
C PHE A 43 9.09 2.12 -14.93
N SER A 44 8.82 1.54 -16.10
CA SER A 44 9.11 2.18 -17.39
C SER A 44 8.32 3.49 -17.55
N GLN A 45 7.04 3.49 -17.23
CA GLN A 45 6.21 4.70 -17.31
C GLN A 45 6.71 5.77 -16.34
N MET A 46 7.11 5.41 -15.13
CA MET A 46 7.71 6.33 -14.18
C MET A 46 9.04 6.94 -14.67
N CYS A 47 9.84 6.16 -15.42
CA CYS A 47 11.11 6.63 -15.97
C CYS A 47 10.95 7.74 -17.01
N VAL A 48 9.80 7.81 -17.70
CA VAL A 48 9.52 8.79 -18.75
C VAL A 48 8.45 9.82 -18.36
N ALA A 49 7.84 9.67 -17.19
CA ALA A 49 6.84 10.61 -16.69
C ALA A 49 7.44 12.01 -16.50
N THR A 50 6.64 13.01 -16.81
CA THR A 50 6.93 14.43 -16.55
C THR A 50 5.85 15.03 -15.67
N ASP A 51 6.20 16.07 -14.93
CA ASP A 51 5.25 16.90 -14.21
C ASP A 51 4.45 17.83 -15.16
N GLN A 52 3.64 18.71 -14.57
CA GLN A 52 2.82 19.67 -15.33
C GLN A 52 3.66 20.68 -16.12
N ASP A 53 4.88 20.94 -15.68
CA ASP A 53 5.83 21.87 -16.34
C ASP A 53 6.70 21.16 -17.38
N GLY A 54 6.48 19.87 -17.63
CA GLY A 54 7.26 19.05 -18.54
C GLY A 54 8.61 18.59 -18.00
N THR A 55 8.87 18.82 -16.70
CA THR A 55 10.11 18.40 -16.05
C THR A 55 10.07 16.92 -15.72
N GLY A 56 11.04 16.16 -16.21
CA GLY A 56 11.18 14.73 -15.90
C GLY A 56 11.86 14.52 -14.55
N TRP A 57 11.56 13.42 -13.92
CA TRP A 57 12.16 13.02 -12.64
C TRP A 57 13.62 12.63 -12.81
N SER A 58 14.45 12.98 -11.85
CA SER A 58 15.84 12.53 -11.80
C SER A 58 15.92 11.01 -11.55
N ALA A 59 17.05 10.40 -11.88
CA ALA A 59 17.26 8.98 -11.62
C ALA A 59 17.21 8.64 -10.11
N GLU A 60 17.58 9.60 -9.27
CA GLU A 60 17.54 9.45 -7.82
C GLU A 60 16.11 9.45 -7.28
N GLU A 61 15.31 10.41 -7.71
CA GLU A 61 13.89 10.49 -7.36
C GLU A 61 13.13 9.26 -7.80
N ILE A 62 13.33 8.78 -9.03
CA ILE A 62 12.70 7.56 -9.54
C ILE A 62 13.09 6.36 -8.66
N ALA A 63 14.38 6.17 -8.38
CA ALA A 63 14.84 5.03 -7.59
C ALA A 63 14.30 5.06 -6.16
N ASP A 64 14.26 6.23 -5.51
CA ASP A 64 13.73 6.39 -4.16
C ASP A 64 12.20 6.19 -4.11
N HIS A 65 11.45 6.75 -5.04
CA HIS A 65 10.00 6.58 -5.13
C HIS A 65 9.62 5.14 -5.43
N PHE A 66 10.32 4.49 -6.36
CA PHE A 66 10.03 3.11 -6.72
C PHE A 66 10.37 2.15 -5.57
N ASN A 67 11.49 2.38 -4.87
CA ASN A 67 11.80 1.63 -3.66
C ASN A 67 10.74 1.79 -2.56
N PHE A 68 10.23 3.02 -2.36
CA PHE A 68 9.12 3.28 -1.42
C PHE A 68 7.84 2.56 -1.85
N LEU A 69 7.49 2.62 -3.15
CA LEU A 69 6.31 1.98 -3.70
C LEU A 69 6.32 0.46 -3.50
N LEU A 70 7.47 -0.20 -3.76
CA LEU A 70 7.61 -1.64 -3.53
C LEU A 70 7.36 -2.01 -2.07
N MET A 71 7.90 -1.24 -1.13
CA MET A 71 7.67 -1.46 0.29
C MET A 71 6.21 -1.25 0.66
N ALA A 72 5.61 -0.16 0.21
CA ALA A 72 4.22 0.19 0.52
C ALA A 72 3.22 -0.81 -0.06
N ALA A 73 3.44 -1.25 -1.30
CA ALA A 73 2.57 -2.21 -1.98
C ALA A 73 2.67 -3.62 -1.39
N HIS A 74 3.85 -4.05 -0.96
CA HIS A 74 4.06 -5.41 -0.46
C HIS A 74 3.26 -5.69 0.82
N ASP A 75 3.50 -4.90 1.85
CA ASP A 75 2.95 -5.17 3.20
C ASP A 75 1.44 -4.97 3.25
N THR A 76 0.93 -3.93 2.59
CA THR A 76 -0.51 -3.65 2.57
C THR A 76 -1.28 -4.69 1.77
N THR A 77 -0.76 -5.11 0.61
CA THR A 77 -1.38 -6.15 -0.22
C THR A 77 -1.37 -7.50 0.48
N ALA A 78 -0.23 -7.92 1.05
CA ALA A 78 -0.13 -9.17 1.78
C ALA A 78 -1.08 -9.21 2.99
N ALA A 79 -1.15 -8.12 3.75
CA ALA A 79 -2.06 -8.00 4.88
C ALA A 79 -3.53 -8.04 4.44
N SER A 80 -3.88 -7.35 3.36
CA SER A 80 -5.24 -7.32 2.81
C SER A 80 -5.69 -8.70 2.34
N LEU A 81 -4.87 -9.36 1.52
CA LEU A 81 -5.17 -10.71 1.02
C LEU A 81 -5.30 -11.73 2.15
N SER A 82 -4.43 -11.68 3.16
CA SER A 82 -4.51 -12.56 4.32
C SER A 82 -5.84 -12.38 5.06
N LYS A 83 -6.33 -11.15 5.19
CA LYS A 83 -7.60 -10.84 5.85
C LYS A 83 -8.81 -11.27 5.02
N VAL A 84 -8.75 -11.11 3.70
CA VAL A 84 -9.79 -11.59 2.79
C VAL A 84 -9.88 -13.11 2.86
N VAL A 85 -8.76 -13.83 2.78
CA VAL A 85 -8.74 -15.30 2.90
C VAL A 85 -9.27 -15.75 4.25
N TRP A 86 -8.88 -15.08 5.34
CA TRP A 86 -9.41 -15.37 6.67
C TRP A 86 -10.93 -15.14 6.74
N ALA A 87 -11.42 -14.03 6.19
CA ALA A 87 -12.84 -13.72 6.18
C ALA A 87 -13.65 -14.76 5.37
N LEU A 88 -13.16 -15.15 4.20
CA LEU A 88 -13.79 -16.19 3.38
C LEU A 88 -13.78 -17.56 4.07
N ALA A 89 -12.75 -17.88 4.86
CA ALA A 89 -12.73 -19.10 5.67
C ALA A 89 -13.72 -19.06 6.84
N ALA A 90 -13.92 -17.88 7.43
CA ALA A 90 -14.88 -17.68 8.52
C ALA A 90 -16.34 -17.65 8.04
N TYR A 91 -16.58 -17.30 6.78
CA TYR A 91 -17.90 -17.15 6.17
C TYR A 91 -18.03 -17.98 4.88
N PRO A 92 -18.21 -19.33 4.97
CA PRO A 92 -18.19 -20.23 3.82
C PRO A 92 -19.21 -19.91 2.72
N ASP A 93 -20.37 -19.37 3.08
CA ASP A 93 -21.40 -18.98 2.11
C ASP A 93 -20.91 -17.90 1.12
N TRP A 94 -20.11 -16.96 1.61
CA TRP A 94 -19.48 -15.96 0.75
C TRP A 94 -18.37 -16.55 -0.11
N GLN A 95 -17.67 -17.57 0.39
CA GLN A 95 -16.68 -18.29 -0.40
C GLN A 95 -17.34 -19.01 -1.59
N VAL A 96 -18.53 -19.61 -1.40
CA VAL A 96 -19.30 -20.23 -2.48
C VAL A 96 -19.69 -19.19 -3.52
N ARG A 97 -20.26 -18.07 -3.10
CA ARG A 97 -20.68 -16.99 -4.03
C ARG A 97 -19.51 -16.43 -4.86
N VAL A 98 -18.34 -16.23 -4.26
CA VAL A 98 -17.13 -15.80 -4.99
C VAL A 98 -16.70 -16.87 -6.00
N ARG A 99 -16.74 -18.16 -5.65
CA ARG A 99 -16.41 -19.24 -6.57
C ARG A 99 -17.39 -19.32 -7.74
N ASP A 100 -18.68 -19.14 -7.48
CA ASP A 100 -19.72 -19.17 -8.51
C ASP A 100 -19.52 -18.01 -9.49
N GLU A 101 -19.23 -16.80 -8.99
CA GLU A 101 -18.90 -15.64 -9.81
C GLU A 101 -17.68 -15.91 -10.70
N VAL A 102 -16.58 -16.43 -10.13
CA VAL A 102 -15.36 -16.76 -10.89
C VAL A 102 -15.64 -17.88 -11.92
N ALA A 103 -16.43 -18.89 -11.56
CA ALA A 103 -16.80 -19.98 -12.48
C ALA A 103 -17.60 -19.47 -13.68
N ALA A 104 -18.46 -18.48 -13.48
CA ALA A 104 -19.27 -17.86 -14.54
C ALA A 104 -18.42 -17.13 -15.60
N LEU A 105 -17.17 -16.76 -15.29
CA LEU A 105 -16.23 -16.15 -16.24
C LEU A 105 -15.66 -17.15 -17.27
N GLY A 106 -15.93 -18.45 -17.13
CA GLY A 106 -15.58 -19.46 -18.11
C GLY A 106 -14.11 -19.86 -18.21
N GLY A 107 -13.27 -19.49 -17.23
CA GLY A 107 -11.89 -19.96 -17.10
C GLY A 107 -10.88 -19.35 -18.07
N GLY A 108 -11.24 -18.25 -18.74
CA GLY A 108 -10.32 -17.45 -19.56
C GLY A 108 -9.35 -16.59 -18.74
N PRO A 109 -8.41 -15.87 -19.40
CA PRO A 109 -7.59 -14.88 -18.75
C PRO A 109 -8.47 -13.78 -18.13
N LEU A 110 -8.13 -13.32 -16.93
CA LEU A 110 -8.81 -12.20 -16.29
C LEU A 110 -8.28 -10.90 -16.92
N ASP A 111 -9.01 -10.35 -17.85
CA ASP A 111 -8.79 -9.00 -18.38
C ASP A 111 -9.51 -7.93 -17.53
N ASP A 112 -9.33 -6.67 -17.89
CA ASP A 112 -9.93 -5.54 -17.15
C ASP A 112 -11.46 -5.61 -17.14
N ALA A 113 -12.08 -6.09 -18.22
CA ALA A 113 -13.53 -6.22 -18.32
C ALA A 113 -14.05 -7.35 -17.41
N ALA A 114 -13.37 -8.49 -17.38
CA ALA A 114 -13.68 -9.60 -16.48
C ALA A 114 -13.53 -9.16 -15.01
N LEU A 115 -12.43 -8.48 -14.67
CA LEU A 115 -12.23 -7.93 -13.32
C LEU A 115 -13.31 -6.93 -12.92
N ALA A 116 -13.71 -6.04 -13.83
CA ALA A 116 -14.76 -5.06 -13.57
C ALA A 116 -16.15 -5.69 -13.35
N SER A 117 -16.37 -6.90 -13.88
CA SER A 117 -17.63 -7.65 -13.72
C SER A 117 -17.73 -8.44 -12.41
N MET A 118 -16.64 -8.54 -11.64
CA MET A 118 -16.57 -9.33 -10.39
C MET A 118 -17.14 -8.56 -9.19
N GLU A 119 -18.45 -8.28 -9.18
CA GLU A 119 -19.10 -7.47 -8.17
C GLU A 119 -19.09 -8.12 -6.76
N VAL A 120 -19.32 -9.42 -6.68
CA VAL A 120 -19.33 -10.14 -5.38
C VAL A 120 -17.94 -10.13 -4.77
N THR A 121 -16.93 -10.40 -5.57
CA THR A 121 -15.53 -10.39 -5.15
C THR A 121 -15.10 -9.00 -4.68
N ASP A 122 -15.46 -7.92 -5.41
CA ASP A 122 -15.18 -6.54 -5.03
C ASP A 122 -15.84 -6.19 -3.69
N ARG A 123 -17.12 -6.53 -3.51
CA ARG A 123 -17.84 -6.30 -2.25
C ARG A 123 -17.21 -7.05 -1.08
N VAL A 124 -16.83 -8.32 -1.27
CA VAL A 124 -16.14 -9.12 -0.24
C VAL A 124 -14.80 -8.49 0.11
N PHE A 125 -14.05 -8.04 -0.88
CA PHE A 125 -12.76 -7.39 -0.66
C PHE A 125 -12.93 -6.09 0.15
N ARG A 126 -13.84 -5.21 -0.27
CA ARG A 126 -14.13 -3.95 0.44
C ARG A 126 -14.61 -4.18 1.87
N GLU A 127 -15.50 -5.15 2.08
CA GLU A 127 -16.01 -5.49 3.41
C GLU A 127 -14.93 -6.06 4.33
N ALA A 128 -14.06 -6.91 3.80
CA ALA A 128 -12.91 -7.40 4.55
C ALA A 128 -11.95 -6.26 4.95
N LEU A 129 -11.72 -5.28 4.08
CA LEU A 129 -10.92 -4.10 4.40
C LEU A 129 -11.61 -3.17 5.42
N ARG A 130 -12.93 -3.04 5.34
CA ARG A 130 -13.72 -2.27 6.31
C ARG A 130 -13.59 -2.86 7.71
N LEU A 131 -13.79 -4.16 7.83
CA LEU A 131 -13.74 -4.86 9.12
C LEU A 131 -12.30 -5.01 9.66
N LEU A 132 -11.34 -5.18 8.77
CA LEU A 132 -9.95 -5.50 9.09
C LEU A 132 -8.99 -4.61 8.27
N PRO A 133 -8.94 -3.29 8.50
CA PRO A 133 -8.10 -2.40 7.71
C PRO A 133 -6.62 -2.83 7.80
N PRO A 134 -5.87 -2.84 6.66
CA PRO A 134 -4.46 -3.23 6.65
C PRO A 134 -3.59 -2.27 7.47
N VAL A 135 -3.99 -0.99 7.55
CA VAL A 135 -3.35 0.03 8.36
C VAL A 135 -4.27 0.37 9.54
N PRO A 136 -4.01 -0.19 10.74
CA PRO A 136 -4.93 -0.07 11.87
C PRO A 136 -4.89 1.30 12.57
N PHE A 137 -3.88 2.10 12.31
CA PHE A 137 -3.73 3.44 12.87
C PHE A 137 -2.94 4.35 11.92
N ILE A 138 -3.30 5.62 11.89
CA ILE A 138 -2.68 6.63 11.03
C ILE A 138 -2.06 7.71 11.91
N PRO A 139 -0.76 7.60 12.25
CA PRO A 139 -0.10 8.55 13.15
C PRO A 139 0.14 9.89 12.46
N ARG A 140 0.00 10.96 13.22
CA ARG A 140 0.34 12.33 12.86
C ARG A 140 1.05 13.00 14.01
N GLN A 141 1.81 14.04 13.72
CA GLN A 141 2.37 14.92 14.72
C GLN A 141 1.89 16.35 14.45
N ALA A 142 1.39 17.00 15.48
CA ALA A 142 0.96 18.39 15.40
C ALA A 142 2.14 19.29 15.07
N VAL A 143 2.05 20.08 14.01
CA VAL A 143 3.08 21.06 13.60
C VAL A 143 2.91 22.40 14.31
N ARG A 144 1.73 22.64 14.91
CA ARG A 144 1.37 23.81 15.71
C ARG A 144 0.37 23.39 16.78
N ASP A 145 0.14 24.24 17.77
CA ASP A 145 -0.93 24.04 18.75
C ASP A 145 -2.28 23.97 18.03
N PHE A 146 -3.17 23.09 18.51
CA PHE A 146 -4.53 22.98 17.99
C PHE A 146 -5.52 22.69 19.12
N GLU A 147 -6.76 23.07 18.90
CA GLU A 147 -7.86 22.78 19.83
C GLU A 147 -8.76 21.69 19.28
N TRP A 148 -9.16 20.77 20.15
CA TRP A 148 -10.14 19.75 19.84
C TRP A 148 -10.97 19.40 21.09
N GLU A 149 -12.28 19.41 20.95
CA GLU A 149 -13.23 19.15 22.03
C GLU A 149 -12.96 19.99 23.29
N GLY A 150 -12.64 21.29 23.12
CA GLY A 150 -12.38 22.21 24.22
C GLY A 150 -11.04 21.99 24.95
N ARG A 151 -10.13 21.19 24.39
CA ARG A 151 -8.78 20.97 24.91
C ARG A 151 -7.73 21.47 23.93
N THR A 152 -6.72 22.15 24.45
CA THR A 152 -5.55 22.57 23.68
C THR A 152 -4.48 21.47 23.68
N TYR A 153 -3.99 21.13 22.52
CA TYR A 153 -2.91 20.17 22.30
C TYR A 153 -1.69 20.94 21.75
N PRO A 154 -0.54 20.90 22.43
CA PRO A 154 0.63 21.64 21.98
C PRO A 154 1.25 21.03 20.70
N ALA A 155 2.02 21.87 19.99
CA ALA A 155 2.87 21.42 18.90
C ALA A 155 3.77 20.26 19.35
N GLY A 156 4.01 19.30 18.46
CA GLY A 156 4.73 18.07 18.79
C GLY A 156 3.87 16.93 19.36
N THR A 157 2.60 17.19 19.72
CA THR A 157 1.68 16.14 20.18
C THR A 157 1.48 15.08 19.09
N TYR A 158 1.63 13.81 19.45
CA TYR A 158 1.27 12.69 18.58
C TYR A 158 -0.22 12.38 18.69
N VAL A 159 -0.88 12.39 17.57
CA VAL A 159 -2.29 11.97 17.43
C VAL A 159 -2.36 10.81 16.45
N SER A 160 -3.36 9.95 16.61
CA SER A 160 -3.54 8.82 15.69
C SER A 160 -5.02 8.63 15.37
N ALA A 161 -5.35 8.63 14.08
CA ALA A 161 -6.66 8.19 13.65
C ALA A 161 -6.71 6.66 13.67
N LEU A 162 -7.84 6.13 14.15
CA LEU A 162 -8.10 4.69 14.25
C LEU A 162 -9.24 4.31 13.30
N PRO A 163 -8.94 3.84 12.08
CA PRO A 163 -9.99 3.48 11.10
C PRO A 163 -10.93 2.39 11.61
N GLY A 164 -10.41 1.40 12.32
CA GLY A 164 -11.19 0.24 12.76
C GLY A 164 -12.47 0.58 13.56
N PRO A 165 -12.44 1.40 14.61
CA PRO A 165 -13.62 1.86 15.32
C PRO A 165 -14.59 2.61 14.41
N VAL A 166 -14.10 3.58 13.62
CA VAL A 166 -14.94 4.39 12.73
C VAL A 166 -15.65 3.54 11.68
N MET A 167 -14.93 2.57 11.11
CA MET A 167 -15.46 1.65 10.08
C MET A 167 -16.49 0.64 10.63
N ARG A 168 -16.71 0.60 11.95
CA ARG A 168 -17.68 -0.27 12.62
C ARG A 168 -18.73 0.48 13.40
N ASP A 169 -18.69 1.79 13.37
CA ASP A 169 -19.63 2.62 14.10
C ASP A 169 -21.02 2.54 13.41
N PRO A 170 -22.07 2.06 14.13
CA PRO A 170 -23.41 1.91 13.57
C PRO A 170 -24.07 3.25 13.21
N ALA A 171 -23.48 4.39 13.60
CA ALA A 171 -23.94 5.70 13.16
C ALA A 171 -23.61 5.99 11.68
N PHE A 172 -22.69 5.24 11.10
CA PHE A 172 -22.21 5.43 9.71
C PHE A 172 -22.41 4.21 8.81
N TRP A 173 -22.69 3.01 9.41
CA TRP A 173 -22.75 1.74 8.69
C TRP A 173 -23.99 0.92 9.01
#